data_37b1933e1aef0dcc61c2b1b1a65908ca
#
_entry.id   37b1933e1aef0dcc61c2b1b1a65908ca
#
_cell.length_a   1.000
_cell.length_b   1.000
_cell.length_c   1.000
_cell.angle_alpha   90.00
_cell.angle_beta   90.00
_cell.angle_gamma   90.00
#
_symmetry.space_group_name_H-M   'P 1'
#
loop_
_entity.id
_entity.type
_entity.pdbx_description
1 polymer ?
#
loop_
_entity_poly.entity_id
_entity_poly.type
_entity_poly.pdbx_seq_one_letter_code
_entity_poly.pdbx_strand_id
1 'polypeptide(L)'
;MDRSEELLQLVLEYTNLSDETDKLHNRDSLSGYDNSELNCLDAIGRLEQPNVTALAGEMRMTKGAISKILRKLSDKGAVNPYQLGSNRQKIFFRLTDAGRELFDAHRERHRGWEERELLFFRSLSEEELSGAIRFFNDYNTDLRARLGKE
;
A
#
# COMPACT_ATOMS: atom_id res chain seq x y z
N MET A 1 21.74 -28.86 7.57
CA MET A 1 21.27 -27.49 7.30
C MET A 1 21.71 -26.59 8.45
N ASP A 2 22.46 -25.56 8.14
CA ASP A 2 22.81 -24.61 9.19
C ASP A 2 21.62 -23.68 9.52
N ARG A 3 21.73 -22.93 10.61
CA ARG A 3 20.65 -22.05 11.07
C ARG A 3 20.36 -20.90 10.11
N SER A 4 21.35 -20.50 9.32
CA SER A 4 21.13 -19.46 8.31
C SER A 4 20.36 -20.02 7.11
N GLU A 5 20.61 -21.26 6.73
CA GLU A 5 19.83 -21.96 5.70
C GLU A 5 18.39 -22.21 6.16
N GLU A 6 18.21 -22.59 7.43
CA GLU A 6 16.87 -22.72 8.04
C GLU A 6 16.11 -21.39 7.97
N LEU A 7 16.75 -20.29 8.35
CA LEU A 7 16.13 -18.96 8.26
C LEU A 7 15.77 -18.58 6.84
N LEU A 8 16.63 -18.88 5.87
CA LEU A 8 16.34 -18.65 4.45
C LEU A 8 15.08 -19.39 4.01
N GLN A 9 14.93 -20.66 4.38
CA GLN A 9 13.73 -21.43 4.04
C GLN A 9 12.46 -20.82 4.66
N LEU A 10 12.53 -20.36 5.90
CA LEU A 10 11.41 -19.70 6.58
C LEU A 10 11.05 -18.35 5.92
N VAL A 11 12.03 -17.59 5.46
CA VAL A 11 11.79 -16.34 4.73
C VAL A 11 11.11 -16.62 3.38
N LEU A 12 11.53 -17.67 2.67
CA LEU A 12 10.89 -18.07 1.40
C LEU A 12 9.46 -18.54 1.62
N GLU A 13 9.22 -19.34 2.63
CA GLU A 13 7.87 -19.78 3.02
C GLU A 13 6.99 -18.58 3.41
N TYR A 14 7.49 -17.68 4.24
CA TYR A 14 6.80 -16.46 4.62
C TYR A 14 6.40 -15.61 3.41
N THR A 15 7.31 -15.42 2.46
CA THR A 15 7.04 -14.65 1.25
C THR A 15 5.89 -15.26 0.46
N ASN A 16 5.88 -16.58 0.28
CA ASN A 16 4.83 -17.29 -0.44
C ASN A 16 3.47 -17.18 0.28
N LEU A 17 3.46 -17.41 1.59
CA LEU A 17 2.23 -17.30 2.40
C LEU A 17 1.70 -15.88 2.47
N SER A 18 2.59 -14.89 2.55
CA SER A 18 2.23 -13.47 2.52
C SER A 18 1.55 -13.11 1.19
N ASP A 19 2.12 -13.54 0.08
CA ASP A 19 1.53 -13.33 -1.25
C ASP A 19 0.15 -13.98 -1.39
N GLU A 20 -0.02 -15.20 -0.88
CA GLU A 20 -1.32 -15.89 -0.89
C GLU A 20 -2.34 -15.15 -0.02
N THR A 21 -1.94 -14.68 1.15
CA THR A 21 -2.79 -13.91 2.06
C THR A 21 -3.23 -12.60 1.42
N ASP A 22 -2.33 -11.90 0.76
CA ASP A 22 -2.62 -10.66 0.04
C ASP A 22 -3.60 -10.90 -1.12
N LYS A 23 -3.44 -11.99 -1.86
CA LYS A 23 -4.38 -12.37 -2.93
C LYS A 23 -5.77 -12.68 -2.39
N LEU A 24 -5.88 -13.41 -1.28
CA LEU A 24 -7.16 -13.67 -0.62
C LEU A 24 -7.82 -12.39 -0.14
N HIS A 25 -7.05 -11.52 0.50
CA HIS A 25 -7.51 -10.23 1.00
C HIS A 25 -8.05 -9.36 -0.14
N ASN A 26 -7.39 -9.38 -1.30
CA ASN A 26 -7.81 -8.65 -2.49
C ASN A 26 -9.00 -9.25 -3.23
N ARG A 27 -9.25 -10.57 -3.12
CA ARG A 27 -10.42 -11.23 -3.72
C ARG A 27 -11.73 -10.86 -3.07
N ASP A 28 -11.74 -10.71 -1.75
CA ASP A 28 -12.92 -10.29 -0.98
C ASP A 28 -13.17 -8.80 -1.10
N SER A 29 -12.31 -8.09 -1.81
CA SER A 29 -12.38 -6.66 -1.88
C SER A 29 -13.15 -6.17 -3.08
N LEU A 30 -14.05 -5.28 -2.82
CA LEU A 30 -14.37 -4.17 -3.68
C LEU A 30 -14.22 -4.57 -5.16
N SER A 31 -15.07 -5.53 -5.58
CA SER A 31 -15.05 -6.11 -6.91
C SER A 31 -14.98 -5.04 -8.00
N GLY A 32 -14.01 -5.20 -8.90
CA GLY A 32 -13.80 -4.29 -10.00
C GLY A 32 -12.62 -3.31 -9.82
N TYR A 33 -11.90 -3.37 -8.68
CA TYR A 33 -10.72 -2.54 -8.44
C TYR A 33 -9.51 -3.41 -8.15
N ASP A 34 -8.39 -3.13 -8.81
CA ASP A 34 -7.12 -3.79 -8.52
C ASP A 34 -6.38 -3.09 -7.36
N ASN A 35 -5.28 -3.69 -6.92
CA ASN A 35 -4.49 -3.21 -5.80
C ASN A 35 -3.90 -1.83 -6.05
N SER A 36 -3.42 -1.57 -7.26
CA SER A 36 -2.86 -0.26 -7.64
C SER A 36 -3.92 0.83 -7.64
N GLU A 37 -5.12 0.52 -8.08
CA GLU A 37 -6.26 1.44 -8.06
C GLU A 37 -6.66 1.78 -6.61
N LEU A 38 -6.76 0.78 -5.74
CA LEU A 38 -7.11 0.99 -4.32
C LEU A 38 -6.03 1.77 -3.56
N ASN A 39 -4.76 1.49 -3.83
CA ASN A 39 -3.65 2.24 -3.22
C ASN A 39 -3.61 3.69 -3.69
N CYS A 40 -3.87 3.94 -4.97
CA CYS A 40 -3.97 5.30 -5.50
C CYS A 40 -5.15 6.06 -4.90
N LEU A 41 -6.29 5.40 -4.78
CA LEU A 41 -7.49 5.95 -4.17
C LEU A 41 -7.25 6.31 -2.69
N ASP A 42 -6.54 5.46 -1.95
CA ASP A 42 -6.14 5.73 -0.57
C ASP A 42 -5.21 6.96 -0.49
N ALA A 43 -4.23 7.07 -1.38
CA ALA A 43 -3.35 8.23 -1.44
C ALA A 43 -4.10 9.53 -1.75
N ILE A 44 -5.06 9.49 -2.67
CA ILE A 44 -5.91 10.65 -2.99
C ILE A 44 -6.72 11.10 -1.77
N GLY A 45 -7.25 10.15 -1.00
CA GLY A 45 -8.02 10.45 0.20
C GLY A 45 -7.20 11.02 1.36
N ARG A 46 -5.91 10.69 1.44
CA ARG A 46 -5.00 11.13 2.51
C ARG A 46 -4.25 12.42 2.22
N LEU A 47 -3.89 12.65 0.98
CA LEU A 47 -3.07 13.80 0.58
C LEU A 47 -3.94 15.06 0.43
N GLU A 48 -3.35 16.19 0.81
CA GLU A 48 -3.90 17.50 0.43
C GLU A 48 -3.53 17.80 -1.02
N GLN A 49 -4.51 18.18 -1.82
CA GLN A 49 -4.31 18.59 -3.21
C GLN A 49 -3.45 17.61 -4.03
N PRO A 50 -3.81 16.31 -4.09
CA PRO A 50 -3.03 15.33 -4.81
C PRO A 50 -3.10 15.59 -6.32
N ASN A 51 -1.92 15.66 -6.95
CA ASN A 51 -1.73 15.70 -8.39
C ASN A 51 -0.91 14.50 -8.86
N VAL A 52 -0.73 14.35 -10.16
CA VAL A 52 0.04 13.22 -10.72
C VAL A 52 1.45 13.14 -10.12
N THR A 53 2.12 14.28 -9.97
CA THR A 53 3.49 14.34 -9.40
C THR A 53 3.52 13.87 -7.94
N ALA A 54 2.60 14.35 -7.11
CA ALA A 54 2.51 13.95 -5.71
C ALA A 54 2.17 12.46 -5.58
N LEU A 55 1.24 11.95 -6.37
CA LEU A 55 0.85 10.54 -6.36
C LEU A 55 1.98 9.63 -6.86
N ALA A 56 2.71 10.04 -7.90
CA ALA A 56 3.87 9.29 -8.39
C ALA A 56 4.96 9.17 -7.33
N GLY A 57 5.24 10.24 -6.59
CA GLY A 57 6.16 10.22 -5.46
C GLY A 57 5.69 9.32 -4.33
N GLU A 58 4.45 9.46 -3.91
CA GLU A 58 3.85 8.67 -2.82
C GLU A 58 3.81 7.17 -3.13
N MET A 59 3.42 6.81 -4.34
CA MET A 59 3.29 5.41 -4.78
C MET A 59 4.58 4.82 -5.36
N ARG A 60 5.62 5.62 -5.52
CA ARG A 60 6.89 5.21 -6.15
C ARG A 60 6.68 4.61 -7.54
N MET A 61 5.87 5.27 -8.32
CA MET A 61 5.52 4.89 -9.69
C MET A 61 5.84 6.04 -10.66
N THR A 62 5.89 5.72 -11.95
CA THR A 62 6.04 6.75 -12.98
C THR A 62 4.77 7.57 -13.12
N LYS A 63 4.89 8.81 -13.59
CA LYS A 63 3.74 9.68 -13.87
C LYS A 63 2.80 9.06 -14.91
N GLY A 64 3.36 8.36 -15.91
CA GLY A 64 2.57 7.66 -16.92
C GLY A 64 1.72 6.54 -16.34
N ALA A 65 2.28 5.75 -15.42
CA ALA A 65 1.54 4.70 -14.72
C ALA A 65 0.42 5.28 -13.84
N ILE A 66 0.70 6.36 -13.10
CA ILE A 66 -0.31 7.06 -12.30
C ILE A 66 -1.43 7.62 -13.18
N SER A 67 -1.10 8.22 -14.32
CA SER A 67 -2.11 8.74 -15.25
C SER A 67 -3.06 7.65 -15.75
N LYS A 68 -2.54 6.46 -16.01
CA LYS A 68 -3.38 5.30 -16.38
C LYS A 68 -4.32 4.88 -15.26
N ILE A 69 -3.83 4.82 -14.03
CA ILE A 69 -4.62 4.47 -12.85
C ILE A 69 -5.73 5.51 -12.63
N LEU A 70 -5.39 6.79 -12.70
CA LEU A 70 -6.36 7.88 -12.54
C LEU A 70 -7.45 7.85 -13.61
N ARG A 71 -7.10 7.50 -14.84
CA ARG A 71 -8.08 7.32 -15.92
C ARG A 71 -9.05 6.21 -15.60
N LYS A 72 -8.57 5.06 -15.15
CA LYS A 72 -9.41 3.94 -14.72
C LYS A 72 -10.32 4.33 -13.56
N LEU A 73 -9.79 5.00 -12.54
CA LEU A 73 -10.57 5.48 -11.39
C LEU A 73 -11.63 6.51 -11.79
N SER A 74 -11.31 7.40 -12.71
CA SER A 74 -12.26 8.38 -13.26
C SER A 74 -13.36 7.70 -14.07
N ASP A 75 -13.01 6.74 -14.92
CA ASP A 75 -13.96 5.95 -15.71
C ASP A 75 -14.92 5.15 -14.83
N LYS A 76 -14.44 4.66 -13.69
CA LYS A 76 -15.25 3.95 -12.70
C LYS A 76 -16.05 4.88 -11.77
N GLY A 77 -15.89 6.18 -11.91
CA GLY A 77 -16.61 7.17 -11.11
C GLY A 77 -16.11 7.34 -9.67
N ALA A 78 -14.88 6.90 -9.38
CA ALA A 78 -14.31 6.97 -8.03
C ALA A 78 -13.58 8.28 -7.74
N VAL A 79 -13.04 8.95 -8.75
CA VAL A 79 -12.33 10.22 -8.63
C VAL A 79 -12.75 11.21 -9.70
N ASN A 80 -12.62 12.50 -9.39
CA ASN A 80 -12.82 13.59 -10.32
C ASN A 80 -11.61 14.51 -10.34
N PRO A 81 -11.19 15.00 -11.52
CA PRO A 81 -10.22 16.07 -11.60
C PRO A 81 -10.82 17.40 -11.18
N TYR A 82 -10.01 18.29 -10.64
CA TYR A 82 -10.37 19.67 -10.38
C TYR A 82 -9.18 20.60 -10.53
N GLN A 83 -9.47 21.88 -10.68
CA GLN A 83 -8.47 22.94 -10.76
C GLN A 83 -8.73 23.97 -9.68
N LEU A 84 -7.68 24.63 -9.20
CA LEU A 84 -7.79 25.67 -8.18
C LEU A 84 -7.80 27.04 -8.84
N GLY A 85 -8.90 27.77 -8.71
CA GLY A 85 -9.04 29.19 -9.02
C GLY A 85 -8.40 29.60 -10.35
N SER A 86 -7.39 30.48 -10.29
CA SER A 86 -6.66 31.00 -11.44
C SER A 86 -5.59 30.06 -12.00
N ASN A 87 -5.23 28.99 -11.27
CA ASN A 87 -4.18 28.06 -11.71
C ASN A 87 -4.78 26.90 -12.51
N ARG A 88 -4.97 27.12 -13.81
CA ARG A 88 -5.50 26.11 -14.73
C ARG A 88 -4.45 25.13 -15.26
N GLN A 89 -3.17 25.30 -14.90
CA GLN A 89 -2.09 24.43 -15.35
C GLN A 89 -1.94 23.17 -14.50
N LYS A 90 -2.38 23.23 -13.23
CA LYS A 90 -2.32 22.10 -12.31
C LYS A 90 -3.68 21.43 -12.18
N ILE A 91 -3.70 20.12 -12.39
CA ILE A 91 -4.88 19.30 -12.21
C ILE A 91 -4.71 18.46 -10.94
N PHE A 92 -5.65 18.64 -10.03
CA PHE A 92 -5.73 17.87 -8.79
C PHE A 92 -6.87 16.86 -8.91
N PHE A 93 -6.88 15.91 -7.99
CA PHE A 93 -7.89 14.85 -7.96
C PHE A 93 -8.54 14.78 -6.60
N ARG A 94 -9.82 14.47 -6.58
CA ARG A 94 -10.58 14.25 -5.34
C ARG A 94 -11.46 13.03 -5.49
N LEU A 95 -11.77 12.43 -4.35
CA LEU A 95 -12.73 11.34 -4.29
C LEU A 95 -14.15 11.85 -4.60
N THR A 96 -14.89 11.06 -5.38
CA THR A 96 -16.35 11.19 -5.45
C THR A 96 -16.97 10.59 -4.18
N ASP A 97 -18.29 10.70 -4.01
CA ASP A 97 -18.98 10.02 -2.91
C ASP A 97 -18.77 8.50 -2.98
N ALA A 98 -18.85 7.90 -4.19
CA ALA A 98 -18.54 6.49 -4.41
C ALA A 98 -17.07 6.17 -4.07
N GLY A 99 -16.13 7.04 -4.46
CA GLY A 99 -14.71 6.90 -4.12
C GLY A 99 -14.47 7.01 -2.61
N ARG A 100 -15.21 7.84 -1.91
CA ARG A 100 -15.13 7.97 -0.45
C ARG A 100 -15.59 6.69 0.25
N GLU A 101 -16.67 6.09 -0.21
CA GLU A 101 -17.13 4.81 0.33
C GLU A 101 -16.09 3.70 0.13
N LEU A 102 -15.46 3.64 -1.04
CA LEU A 102 -14.36 2.71 -1.31
C LEU A 102 -13.14 2.96 -0.44
N PHE A 103 -12.76 4.21 -0.25
CA PHE A 103 -11.66 4.64 0.63
C PHE A 103 -11.91 4.18 2.07
N ASP A 104 -13.11 4.41 2.60
CA ASP A 104 -13.46 4.03 3.95
C ASP A 104 -13.47 2.51 4.14
N ALA A 105 -14.01 1.77 3.18
CA ALA A 105 -14.01 0.31 3.18
C ALA A 105 -12.60 -0.28 3.10
N HIS A 106 -11.74 0.31 2.27
CA HIS A 106 -10.34 -0.10 2.15
C HIS A 106 -9.55 0.14 3.44
N ARG A 107 -9.77 1.29 4.07
CA ARG A 107 -9.14 1.60 5.36
C ARG A 107 -9.60 0.68 6.48
N GLU A 108 -10.88 0.37 6.53
CA GLU A 108 -11.44 -0.56 7.51
C GLU A 108 -10.81 -1.96 7.38
N ARG A 109 -10.57 -2.40 6.17
CA ARG A 109 -9.85 -3.65 5.91
C ARG A 109 -8.42 -3.64 6.39
N HIS A 110 -7.66 -2.59 6.07
CA HIS A 110 -6.30 -2.43 6.55
C HIS A 110 -6.26 -2.46 8.07
N ARG A 111 -7.18 -1.77 8.72
CA ARG A 111 -7.30 -1.79 10.18
C ARG A 111 -7.55 -3.19 10.72
N GLY A 112 -8.45 -3.95 10.12
CA GLY A 112 -8.73 -5.33 10.52
C GLY A 112 -7.52 -6.26 10.36
N TRP A 113 -6.76 -6.08 9.29
CA TRP A 113 -5.49 -6.79 9.09
C TRP A 113 -4.46 -6.40 10.14
N GLU A 114 -4.23 -5.11 10.35
CA GLU A 114 -3.30 -4.61 11.37
C GLU A 114 -3.64 -5.11 12.78
N GLU A 115 -4.91 -5.11 13.15
CA GLU A 115 -5.37 -5.63 14.45
C GLU A 115 -5.01 -7.11 14.62
N ARG A 116 -5.19 -7.93 13.59
CA ARG A 116 -4.81 -9.36 13.62
C ARG A 116 -3.31 -9.54 13.76
N GLU A 117 -2.52 -8.80 13.00
CA GLU A 117 -1.06 -8.83 13.10
C GLU A 117 -0.60 -8.41 14.51
N LEU A 118 -1.17 -7.34 15.04
CA LEU A 118 -0.84 -6.85 16.38
C LEU A 118 -1.22 -7.87 17.47
N LEU A 119 -2.31 -8.61 17.32
CA LEU A 119 -2.64 -9.69 18.25
C LEU A 119 -1.55 -10.75 18.30
N PHE A 120 -1.05 -11.16 17.13
CA PHE A 120 0.06 -12.13 17.08
C PHE A 120 1.33 -11.55 17.70
N PHE A 121 1.72 -10.34 17.31
CA PHE A 121 2.94 -9.71 17.81
C PHE A 121 2.91 -9.48 19.33
N ARG A 122 1.75 -9.11 19.88
CA ARG A 122 1.57 -8.95 21.33
C ARG A 122 1.62 -10.26 22.11
N SER A 123 1.50 -11.40 21.44
CA SER A 123 1.66 -12.73 22.07
C SER A 123 3.13 -13.12 22.26
N LEU A 124 4.05 -12.43 21.60
CA LEU A 124 5.49 -12.68 21.69
C LEU A 124 6.06 -12.17 23.02
N SER A 125 7.09 -12.87 23.53
CA SER A 125 7.87 -12.36 24.65
C SER A 125 8.65 -11.10 24.25
N GLU A 126 9.06 -10.32 25.22
CA GLU A 126 9.89 -9.13 24.99
C GLU A 126 11.22 -9.45 24.28
N GLU A 127 11.81 -10.60 24.60
CA GLU A 127 13.04 -11.08 23.95
C GLU A 127 12.80 -11.43 22.48
N GLU A 128 11.74 -12.17 22.19
CA GLU A 128 11.34 -12.51 20.81
C GLU A 128 11.03 -11.25 20.00
N LEU A 129 10.27 -10.34 20.59
CA LEU A 129 9.88 -9.07 19.94
C LEU A 129 11.11 -8.21 19.61
N SER A 130 12.01 -8.05 20.57
CA SER A 130 13.25 -7.29 20.39
C SER A 130 14.16 -7.92 19.32
N GLY A 131 14.25 -9.26 19.30
CA GLY A 131 14.99 -10.00 18.29
C GLY A 131 14.42 -9.80 16.88
N ALA A 132 13.10 -9.90 16.74
CA ALA A 132 12.40 -9.70 15.48
C ALA A 132 12.55 -8.24 14.96
N ILE A 133 12.39 -7.26 15.83
CA ILE A 133 12.55 -5.85 15.48
C ILE A 133 13.97 -5.58 14.97
N ARG A 134 14.99 -6.07 15.67
CA ARG A 134 16.38 -5.92 15.24
C ARG A 134 16.62 -6.59 13.89
N PHE A 135 16.18 -7.83 13.73
CA PHE A 135 16.30 -8.56 12.47
C PHE A 135 15.70 -7.79 11.30
N PHE A 136 14.45 -7.33 11.42
CA PHE A 136 13.77 -6.62 10.34
C PHE A 136 14.40 -5.26 10.05
N ASN A 137 14.88 -4.55 11.07
CA ASN A 137 15.59 -3.29 10.86
C ASN A 137 16.85 -3.49 10.00
N ASP A 138 17.66 -4.48 10.36
CA ASP A 138 18.91 -4.78 9.65
C ASP A 138 18.63 -5.32 8.25
N TYR A 139 17.69 -6.25 8.12
CA TYR A 139 17.34 -6.86 6.84
C TYR A 139 16.69 -5.87 5.88
N ASN A 140 15.79 -5.03 6.36
CA ASN A 140 15.20 -3.96 5.54
C ASN A 140 16.24 -2.94 5.08
N THR A 141 17.24 -2.64 5.91
CA THR A 141 18.36 -1.77 5.52
C THR A 141 19.16 -2.40 4.38
N ASP A 142 19.47 -3.69 4.47
CA ASP A 142 20.14 -4.43 3.39
C ASP A 142 19.32 -4.44 2.09
N LEU A 143 18.02 -4.70 2.19
CA LEU A 143 17.12 -4.69 1.03
C LEU A 143 17.04 -3.31 0.36
N ARG A 144 16.97 -2.23 1.14
CA ARG A 144 16.99 -0.87 0.57
C ARG A 144 18.29 -0.59 -0.17
N ALA A 145 19.42 -1.00 0.37
CA ALA A 145 20.73 -0.85 -0.27
C ALA A 145 20.77 -1.58 -1.63
N ARG A 146 20.25 -2.80 -1.71
CA ARG A 146 20.14 -3.56 -2.97
C ARG A 146 19.25 -2.87 -4.00
N LEU A 147 18.24 -2.13 -3.56
CA LEU A 147 17.33 -1.37 -4.43
C LEU A 147 17.85 0.02 -4.79
N GLY A 148 19.03 0.43 -4.29
CA GLY A 148 19.55 1.78 -4.45
C GLY A 148 18.71 2.85 -3.75
N LYS A 149 17.99 2.47 -2.69
CA LYS A 149 17.17 3.37 -1.85
C LYS A 149 17.90 3.63 -0.55
N GLU A 150 18.20 4.90 -0.28
CA GLU A 150 18.73 5.35 1.02
C GLU A 150 17.61 5.46 2.06
#